data_4429edf35543b6fd3a8ce928855d7b52
#
_entry.id   4429edf35543b6fd3a8ce928855d7b52
#
_cell.length_a   1.000
_cell.length_b   1.000
_cell.length_c   1.000
_cell.angle_alpha   90.00
_cell.angle_beta   90.00
_cell.angle_gamma   90.00
#
_symmetry.space_group_name_H-M   'P 1'
#
loop_
_entity.id
_entity.type
_entity.pdbx_description
1 polymer ?
#
loop_
_entity_poly.entity_id
_entity_poly.type
_entity_poly.pdbx_seq_one_letter_code
_entity_poly.pdbx_strand_id
1 'polypeptide(L)'
;MNLLNETDTLISVVTVSYNAVSTIEQTILSVINQTYPNVEYIIIDGGSTDGTVDIIKKYADKIAYWVSEPDKGIYDAMNKGGLKTTGDFIQFLNAGDWLENEHVIEKIFKDWFKRVDVIYGDMIIRRSDGVYYAKAQDLSHFENDFPLFHPSTFIARSVFVSHLFDVSYRISADFKLLRDVYYEHGKFLYLPFVFTNFDAIYGLSSSECALEILRERGRIYGKDKTVG
;
A
#
# COMPACT_ATOMS: atom_id res chain seq x y z
N MET A 1 -30.67 -1.85 16.61
CA MET A 1 -29.95 -1.29 15.46
C MET A 1 -28.88 -0.41 16.10
N ASN A 2 -27.69 -1.01 16.36
CA ASN A 2 -26.59 -0.25 16.96
C ASN A 2 -26.08 0.72 15.91
N LEU A 3 -26.24 2.00 16.17
CA LEU A 3 -25.49 3.05 15.47
C LEU A 3 -24.02 2.81 15.84
N LEU A 4 -23.26 2.26 14.91
CA LEU A 4 -21.79 2.28 15.00
C LEU A 4 -21.41 3.77 15.06
N ASN A 5 -20.73 4.17 16.12
CA ASN A 5 -20.24 5.54 16.25
C ASN A 5 -19.28 5.83 15.09
N GLU A 6 -19.31 7.05 14.58
CA GLU A 6 -18.55 7.55 13.41
C GLU A 6 -17.01 7.41 13.53
N THR A 7 -16.51 6.92 14.68
CA THR A 7 -15.08 6.78 15.00
C THR A 7 -14.62 5.33 15.18
N ASP A 8 -15.43 4.34 14.84
CA ASP A 8 -15.14 2.94 15.23
C ASP A 8 -14.32 2.16 14.19
N THR A 9 -14.14 2.66 12.95
CA THR A 9 -13.34 1.97 11.93
C THR A 9 -11.86 2.05 12.26
N LEU A 10 -11.21 0.93 12.53
CA LEU A 10 -9.76 0.86 12.78
C LEU A 10 -9.02 0.70 11.44
N ILE A 11 -8.04 1.55 11.21
CA ILE A 11 -7.23 1.56 10.00
C ILE A 11 -5.83 1.06 10.32
N SER A 12 -5.41 -0.03 9.69
CA SER A 12 -4.03 -0.51 9.81
C SER A 12 -3.19 0.04 8.65
N VAL A 13 -2.11 0.75 8.98
CA VAL A 13 -1.09 1.13 7.99
C VAL A 13 0.10 0.21 8.18
N VAL A 14 0.54 -0.43 7.10
CA VAL A 14 1.70 -1.34 7.09
C VAL A 14 2.80 -0.72 6.25
N THR A 15 3.94 -0.43 6.89
CA THR A 15 5.16 -0.01 6.20
C THR A 15 6.13 -1.19 6.13
N VAL A 16 6.65 -1.45 4.91
CA VAL A 16 7.78 -2.35 4.73
C VAL A 16 9.02 -1.54 4.39
N SER A 17 10.17 -1.94 4.93
CA SER A 17 11.44 -1.24 4.75
C SER A 17 12.62 -2.20 4.55
N TYR A 18 13.58 -1.78 3.75
CA TYR A 18 14.88 -2.42 3.63
C TYR A 18 15.94 -1.38 3.21
N ASN A 19 16.91 -1.10 4.08
CA ASN A 19 17.96 -0.10 3.88
C ASN A 19 17.40 1.25 3.41
N ALA A 20 16.48 1.82 4.20
CA ALA A 20 15.70 3.02 3.88
C ALA A 20 15.98 4.18 4.85
N VAL A 21 17.20 4.27 5.39
CA VAL A 21 17.58 5.27 6.41
C VAL A 21 17.29 6.72 5.97
N SER A 22 17.39 7.02 4.67
CA SER A 22 17.16 8.36 4.14
C SER A 22 15.69 8.75 3.98
N THR A 23 14.76 7.79 3.99
CA THR A 23 13.36 8.02 3.58
C THR A 23 12.33 7.56 4.61
N ILE A 24 12.66 6.54 5.42
CA ILE A 24 11.70 5.93 6.34
C ILE A 24 11.13 6.91 7.39
N GLU A 25 11.92 7.87 7.86
CA GLU A 25 11.45 8.84 8.86
C GLU A 25 10.27 9.67 8.36
N GLN A 26 10.32 10.11 7.10
CA GLN A 26 9.21 10.84 6.47
C GLN A 26 7.94 9.98 6.40
N THR A 27 8.07 8.71 6.02
CA THR A 27 6.95 7.77 6.00
C THR A 27 6.34 7.62 7.39
N ILE A 28 7.16 7.35 8.42
CA ILE A 28 6.70 7.21 9.81
C ILE A 28 5.95 8.47 10.26
N LEU A 29 6.54 9.64 10.07
CA LEU A 29 5.93 10.91 10.50
C LEU A 29 4.60 11.17 9.79
N SER A 30 4.46 10.79 8.52
CA SER A 30 3.21 10.97 7.79
C SER A 30 2.06 10.13 8.34
N VAL A 31 2.36 8.99 8.97
CA VAL A 31 1.36 8.09 9.57
C VAL A 31 1.04 8.51 11.00
N ILE A 32 2.07 8.69 11.86
CA ILE A 32 1.84 8.97 13.29
C ILE A 32 1.25 10.35 13.57
N ASN A 33 1.30 11.26 12.59
CA ASN A 33 0.72 12.61 12.69
C ASN A 33 -0.70 12.70 12.08
N GLN A 34 -1.31 11.59 11.64
CA GLN A 34 -2.68 11.61 11.15
C GLN A 34 -3.66 12.05 12.24
N THR A 35 -4.61 12.92 11.88
CA THR A 35 -5.64 13.44 12.81
C THR A 35 -6.71 12.40 13.14
N TYR A 36 -6.84 11.35 12.32
CA TYR A 36 -7.77 10.25 12.59
C TYR A 36 -7.28 9.42 13.78
N PRO A 37 -8.08 9.25 14.84
CA PRO A 37 -7.61 8.68 16.11
C PRO A 37 -7.38 7.16 16.08
N ASN A 38 -8.09 6.43 15.19
CA ASN A 38 -8.09 4.98 15.19
C ASN A 38 -7.15 4.44 14.09
N VAL A 39 -5.85 4.65 14.27
CA VAL A 39 -4.80 4.14 13.37
C VAL A 39 -3.92 3.14 14.12
N GLU A 40 -3.81 1.93 13.58
CA GLU A 40 -2.83 0.92 13.95
C GLU A 40 -1.65 0.98 12.99
N TYR A 41 -0.46 1.28 13.50
CA TYR A 41 0.74 1.36 12.66
C TYR A 41 1.65 0.16 12.86
N ILE A 42 2.03 -0.50 11.77
CA ILE A 42 2.86 -1.71 11.75
C ILE A 42 4.04 -1.49 10.82
N ILE A 43 5.26 -1.88 11.26
CA ILE A 43 6.47 -1.81 10.42
C ILE A 43 7.14 -3.18 10.36
N ILE A 44 7.40 -3.64 9.13
CA ILE A 44 8.17 -4.86 8.85
C ILE A 44 9.47 -4.43 8.14
N ASP A 45 10.57 -4.57 8.82
CA ASP A 45 11.90 -4.29 8.26
C ASP A 45 12.60 -5.58 7.84
N GLY A 46 13.12 -5.61 6.62
CA GLY A 46 13.75 -6.77 5.97
C GLY A 46 15.17 -7.09 6.46
N GLY A 47 15.53 -6.66 7.68
CA GLY A 47 16.88 -6.86 8.23
C GLY A 47 17.86 -5.78 7.77
N SER A 48 17.46 -4.51 7.80
CA SER A 48 18.29 -3.37 7.44
C SER A 48 19.56 -3.23 8.28
N THR A 49 20.64 -2.76 7.65
CA THR A 49 21.96 -2.57 8.28
C THR A 49 22.50 -1.14 8.17
N ASP A 50 21.74 -0.23 7.58
CA ASP A 50 22.15 1.15 7.24
C ASP A 50 21.77 2.20 8.30
N GLY A 51 21.11 1.82 9.40
CA GLY A 51 20.57 2.74 10.41
C GLY A 51 19.04 2.90 10.37
N THR A 52 18.35 2.26 9.41
CA THR A 52 16.87 2.26 9.32
C THR A 52 16.22 1.84 10.63
N VAL A 53 16.73 0.76 11.25
CA VAL A 53 16.19 0.21 12.50
C VAL A 53 16.31 1.20 13.67
N ASP A 54 17.35 2.02 13.71
CA ASP A 54 17.50 3.02 14.77
C ASP A 54 16.48 4.15 14.66
N ILE A 55 16.08 4.50 13.42
CA ILE A 55 14.96 5.42 13.19
C ILE A 55 13.64 4.79 13.63
N ILE A 56 13.38 3.52 13.30
CA ILE A 56 12.16 2.81 13.75
C ILE A 56 12.07 2.82 15.27
N LYS A 57 13.18 2.49 15.97
CA LYS A 57 13.24 2.50 17.44
C LYS A 57 12.93 3.87 18.05
N LYS A 58 13.33 4.95 17.40
CA LYS A 58 13.05 6.33 17.86
C LYS A 58 11.55 6.61 17.99
N TYR A 59 10.71 5.94 17.19
CA TYR A 59 9.25 6.11 17.17
C TYR A 59 8.48 4.88 17.68
N ALA A 60 9.17 3.94 18.34
CA ALA A 60 8.58 2.66 18.75
C ALA A 60 7.36 2.80 19.68
N ASP A 61 7.28 3.88 20.46
CA ASP A 61 6.14 4.20 21.33
C ASP A 61 4.87 4.58 20.56
N LYS A 62 4.97 4.89 19.26
CA LYS A 62 3.87 5.23 18.35
C LYS A 62 3.52 4.11 17.37
N ILE A 63 4.27 3.01 17.39
CA ILE A 63 4.13 1.89 16.48
C ILE A 63 3.54 0.69 17.24
N ALA A 64 2.38 0.20 16.79
CA ALA A 64 1.69 -0.91 17.46
C ALA A 64 2.48 -2.22 17.40
N TYR A 65 3.18 -2.46 16.29
CA TYR A 65 4.06 -3.61 16.11
C TYR A 65 5.17 -3.29 15.12
N TRP A 66 6.38 -3.72 15.43
CA TRP A 66 7.47 -3.71 14.46
C TRP A 66 8.42 -4.89 14.67
N VAL A 67 9.07 -5.32 13.60
CA VAL A 67 10.10 -6.34 13.61
C VAL A 67 11.14 -6.04 12.53
N SER A 68 12.41 -6.39 12.80
CA SER A 68 13.48 -6.37 11.80
C SER A 68 14.04 -7.78 11.70
N GLU A 69 13.80 -8.41 10.56
CA GLU A 69 14.27 -9.76 10.24
C GLU A 69 14.35 -9.96 8.73
N PRO A 70 15.23 -10.82 8.22
CA PRO A 70 15.29 -11.12 6.80
C PRO A 70 13.95 -11.58 6.23
N ASP A 71 13.61 -11.10 5.04
CA ASP A 71 12.44 -11.52 4.28
C ASP A 71 12.83 -12.13 2.91
N LYS A 72 11.82 -12.61 2.17
CA LYS A 72 11.96 -13.17 0.83
C LYS A 72 11.53 -12.18 -0.26
N GLY A 73 11.54 -10.89 0.05
CA GLY A 73 11.13 -9.79 -0.82
C GLY A 73 9.92 -9.02 -0.30
N ILE A 74 9.62 -7.92 -0.98
CA ILE A 74 8.65 -6.91 -0.52
C ILE A 74 7.27 -7.51 -0.18
N TYR A 75 6.76 -8.42 -0.99
CA TYR A 75 5.43 -9.03 -0.76
C TYR A 75 5.42 -10.06 0.36
N ASP A 76 6.56 -10.70 0.68
CA ASP A 76 6.69 -11.52 1.89
C ASP A 76 6.59 -10.64 3.14
N ALA A 77 7.31 -9.51 3.15
CA ALA A 77 7.23 -8.51 4.22
C ALA A 77 5.81 -7.92 4.34
N MET A 78 5.17 -7.54 3.22
CA MET A 78 3.78 -7.05 3.22
C MET A 78 2.80 -8.09 3.75
N ASN A 79 2.92 -9.35 3.35
CA ASN A 79 2.08 -10.44 3.87
C ASN A 79 2.28 -10.63 5.37
N LYS A 80 3.53 -10.61 5.85
CA LYS A 80 3.83 -10.68 7.30
C LYS A 80 3.15 -9.53 8.05
N GLY A 81 3.28 -8.30 7.55
CA GLY A 81 2.65 -7.12 8.15
C GLY A 81 1.13 -7.18 8.10
N GLY A 82 0.55 -7.47 6.93
CA GLY A 82 -0.90 -7.55 6.75
C GLY A 82 -1.56 -8.63 7.61
N LEU A 83 -0.90 -9.75 7.87
CA LEU A 83 -1.37 -10.79 8.80
C LEU A 83 -1.29 -10.37 10.28
N LYS A 84 -0.50 -9.34 10.61
CA LYS A 84 -0.44 -8.77 11.97
C LYS A 84 -1.51 -7.72 12.22
N THR A 85 -2.13 -7.19 11.18
CA THR A 85 -3.16 -6.14 11.31
C THR A 85 -4.40 -6.64 12.04
N THR A 86 -5.03 -5.72 12.78
CA THR A 86 -6.32 -5.96 13.46
C THR A 86 -7.43 -5.04 12.96
N GLY A 87 -7.08 -4.02 12.15
CA GLY A 87 -8.02 -3.03 11.63
C GLY A 87 -8.97 -3.57 10.57
N ASP A 88 -9.99 -2.78 10.27
CA ASP A 88 -11.02 -3.09 9.27
C ASP A 88 -10.48 -2.93 7.84
N PHE A 89 -9.60 -1.94 7.63
CA PHE A 89 -8.91 -1.68 6.37
C PHE A 89 -7.40 -1.66 6.56
N ILE A 90 -6.69 -2.06 5.52
CA ILE A 90 -5.23 -2.07 5.47
C ILE A 90 -4.77 -1.15 4.33
N GLN A 91 -3.82 -0.27 4.63
CA GLN A 91 -3.01 0.44 3.64
C GLN A 91 -1.57 -0.08 3.71
N PHE A 92 -0.98 -0.39 2.56
CA PHE A 92 0.45 -0.67 2.44
C PHE A 92 1.16 0.59 1.94
N LEU A 93 1.95 1.20 2.81
CA LEU A 93 2.70 2.43 2.56
C LEU A 93 4.19 2.14 2.77
N ASN A 94 4.91 1.91 1.69
CA ASN A 94 6.32 1.51 1.75
C ASN A 94 7.23 2.65 2.24
N ALA A 95 8.39 2.29 2.80
CA ALA A 95 9.40 3.29 3.17
C ALA A 95 9.83 4.08 1.92
N GLY A 96 9.69 5.40 1.99
CA GLY A 96 9.88 6.33 0.87
C GLY A 96 8.58 6.95 0.37
N ASP A 97 7.44 6.29 0.56
CA ASP A 97 6.13 6.86 0.29
C ASP A 97 5.56 7.53 1.54
N TRP A 98 4.68 8.51 1.38
CA TRP A 98 4.04 9.18 2.53
C TRP A 98 2.64 9.69 2.20
N LEU A 99 1.79 9.77 3.22
CA LEU A 99 0.46 10.38 3.12
C LEU A 99 0.57 11.86 2.79
N GLU A 100 -0.30 12.37 1.91
CA GLU A 100 -0.20 13.74 1.38
C GLU A 100 -0.25 14.82 2.47
N ASN A 101 -1.06 14.59 3.50
CA ASN A 101 -1.15 15.45 4.69
C ASN A 101 -1.75 14.69 5.86
N GLU A 102 -1.83 15.37 7.02
CA GLU A 102 -2.33 14.78 8.27
C GLU A 102 -3.83 14.47 8.31
N HIS A 103 -4.60 14.88 7.31
CA HIS A 103 -6.06 14.71 7.26
C HIS A 103 -6.52 13.63 6.27
N VAL A 104 -5.61 12.92 5.60
CA VAL A 104 -5.98 11.95 4.56
C VAL A 104 -6.87 10.86 5.10
N ILE A 105 -6.46 10.19 6.18
CA ILE A 105 -7.24 9.07 6.76
C ILE A 105 -8.58 9.59 7.31
N GLU A 106 -8.57 10.71 8.02
CA GLU A 106 -9.79 11.33 8.53
C GLU A 106 -10.77 11.64 7.38
N LYS A 107 -10.30 12.26 6.29
CA LYS A 107 -11.13 12.60 5.14
C LYS A 107 -11.75 11.39 4.46
N ILE A 108 -11.07 10.24 4.50
CA ILE A 108 -11.58 8.99 3.94
C ILE A 108 -12.64 8.37 4.86
N PHE A 109 -12.40 8.34 6.18
CA PHE A 109 -13.15 7.50 7.11
C PHE A 109 -14.05 8.24 8.09
N LYS A 110 -14.03 9.57 8.14
CA LYS A 110 -14.83 10.37 9.08
C LYS A 110 -16.32 10.08 9.04
N ASP A 111 -16.89 9.89 7.82
CA ASP A 111 -18.31 9.65 7.62
C ASP A 111 -18.55 8.27 6.98
N TRP A 112 -17.82 7.25 7.47
CA TRP A 112 -17.76 5.96 6.81
C TRP A 112 -18.97 5.08 7.15
N PHE A 113 -19.82 4.80 6.15
CA PHE A 113 -21.01 3.94 6.29
C PHE A 113 -21.12 2.89 5.18
N LYS A 114 -20.11 2.76 4.32
CA LYS A 114 -20.23 1.92 3.13
C LYS A 114 -19.55 0.57 3.32
N ARG A 115 -20.19 -0.49 2.88
CA ARG A 115 -19.54 -1.78 2.70
C ARG A 115 -18.85 -1.80 1.35
N VAL A 116 -17.54 -1.59 1.34
CA VAL A 116 -16.68 -1.68 0.16
C VAL A 116 -15.47 -2.54 0.50
N ASP A 117 -14.86 -3.10 -0.53
CA ASP A 117 -13.73 -3.99 -0.42
C ASP A 117 -12.42 -3.24 -0.65
N VAL A 118 -12.44 -2.22 -1.52
CA VAL A 118 -11.27 -1.41 -1.87
C VAL A 118 -11.66 0.07 -1.98
N ILE A 119 -10.89 0.94 -1.32
CA ILE A 119 -10.99 2.39 -1.47
C ILE A 119 -9.69 2.85 -2.12
N TYR A 120 -9.76 3.71 -3.12
CA TYR A 120 -8.58 4.22 -3.79
C TYR A 120 -8.73 5.69 -4.19
N GLY A 121 -7.59 6.34 -4.31
CA GLY A 121 -7.51 7.76 -4.67
C GLY A 121 -6.37 8.05 -5.63
N ASP A 122 -6.15 9.34 -5.86
CA ASP A 122 -5.08 9.84 -6.70
C ASP A 122 -3.74 9.84 -5.96
N MET A 123 -2.66 10.06 -6.70
CA MET A 123 -1.30 10.02 -6.18
C MET A 123 -0.46 11.17 -6.75
N ILE A 124 0.49 11.65 -5.98
CA ILE A 124 1.61 12.46 -6.48
C ILE A 124 2.79 11.55 -6.73
N ILE A 125 3.39 11.62 -7.91
CA ILE A 125 4.61 10.90 -8.26
C ILE A 125 5.77 11.88 -8.25
N ARG A 126 6.79 11.58 -7.45
CA ARG A 126 8.02 12.38 -7.37
C ARG A 126 9.16 11.66 -8.08
N ARG A 127 9.69 12.31 -9.10
CA ARG A 127 10.82 11.83 -9.90
C ARG A 127 11.95 12.84 -9.88
N SER A 128 13.12 12.43 -10.33
CA SER A 128 14.28 13.33 -10.46
C SER A 128 14.03 14.52 -11.40
N ASP A 129 13.13 14.40 -12.36
CA ASP A 129 12.77 15.40 -13.36
C ASP A 129 11.54 16.26 -12.98
N GLY A 130 10.84 15.95 -11.87
CA GLY A 130 9.69 16.74 -11.43
C GLY A 130 8.68 16.02 -10.55
N VAL A 131 7.59 16.75 -10.29
CA VAL A 131 6.45 16.28 -9.48
C VAL A 131 5.23 16.21 -10.38
N TYR A 132 4.57 15.04 -10.40
CA TYR A 132 3.47 14.75 -11.31
C TYR A 132 2.21 14.34 -10.55
N TYR A 133 1.08 14.94 -10.89
CA TYR A 133 -0.21 14.47 -10.44
C TYR A 133 -0.65 13.27 -11.26
N ALA A 134 -0.97 12.17 -10.59
CA ALA A 134 -1.45 10.95 -11.20
C ALA A 134 -2.88 10.68 -10.74
N LYS A 135 -3.81 10.76 -11.68
CA LYS A 135 -5.22 10.44 -11.45
C LYS A 135 -5.46 8.95 -11.66
N ALA A 136 -6.17 8.32 -10.72
CA ALA A 136 -6.61 6.95 -10.90
C ALA A 136 -7.57 6.82 -12.11
N GLN A 137 -7.47 5.71 -12.83
CA GLN A 137 -8.22 5.47 -14.06
C GLN A 137 -9.49 4.65 -13.77
N ASP A 138 -10.33 4.48 -14.80
CA ASP A 138 -11.49 3.59 -14.74
C ASP A 138 -11.05 2.13 -14.56
N LEU A 139 -11.77 1.38 -13.73
CA LEU A 139 -11.40 0.00 -13.39
C LEU A 139 -11.46 -0.97 -14.59
N SER A 140 -12.17 -0.63 -15.68
CA SER A 140 -12.14 -1.42 -16.91
C SER A 140 -10.72 -1.56 -17.48
N HIS A 141 -9.83 -0.63 -17.14
CA HIS A 141 -8.42 -0.70 -17.52
C HIS A 141 -7.66 -1.92 -16.91
N PHE A 142 -8.22 -2.60 -15.89
CA PHE A 142 -7.66 -3.88 -15.42
C PHE A 142 -7.54 -4.95 -16.52
N GLU A 143 -8.24 -4.79 -17.63
CA GLU A 143 -8.07 -5.65 -18.80
C GLU A 143 -6.67 -5.52 -19.43
N ASN A 144 -6.05 -4.34 -19.36
CA ASN A 144 -4.82 -4.03 -20.09
C ASN A 144 -3.75 -3.29 -19.29
N ASP A 145 -4.10 -2.70 -18.14
CA ASP A 145 -3.18 -1.90 -17.32
C ASP A 145 -3.58 -1.93 -15.85
N PHE A 146 -2.81 -1.23 -15.00
CA PHE A 146 -3.07 -1.05 -13.57
C PHE A 146 -3.72 0.31 -13.34
N PRO A 147 -5.07 0.36 -13.17
CA PRO A 147 -5.82 1.63 -13.18
C PRO A 147 -5.70 2.43 -11.88
N LEU A 148 -5.20 1.85 -10.82
CA LEU A 148 -5.07 2.50 -9.52
C LEU A 148 -3.65 2.40 -8.98
N PHE A 149 -3.39 3.07 -7.87
CA PHE A 149 -2.05 3.16 -7.28
C PHE A 149 -2.02 2.42 -5.95
N HIS A 150 -1.13 1.41 -5.85
CA HIS A 150 -1.00 0.60 -4.66
C HIS A 150 -0.84 1.44 -3.37
N PRO A 151 0.07 2.45 -3.28
CA PRO A 151 0.21 3.25 -2.06
C PRO A 151 -1.04 4.09 -1.72
N SER A 152 -1.86 4.44 -2.74
CA SER A 152 -3.11 5.19 -2.58
C SER A 152 -4.34 4.28 -2.51
N THR A 153 -4.19 3.09 -1.88
CA THR A 153 -5.26 2.08 -1.81
C THR A 153 -5.42 1.56 -0.40
N PHE A 154 -6.67 1.51 0.08
CA PHE A 154 -7.06 0.83 1.31
C PHE A 154 -7.87 -0.40 0.94
N ILE A 155 -7.49 -1.57 1.46
CA ILE A 155 -8.13 -2.86 1.18
C ILE A 155 -8.81 -3.33 2.46
N ALA A 156 -10.08 -3.76 2.41
CA ALA A 156 -10.73 -4.40 3.54
C ALA A 156 -9.89 -5.59 4.02
N ARG A 157 -9.62 -5.66 5.32
CA ARG A 157 -8.78 -6.72 5.89
C ARG A 157 -9.29 -8.12 5.56
N SER A 158 -10.61 -8.31 5.55
CA SER A 158 -11.21 -9.60 5.17
C SER A 158 -10.85 -10.02 3.73
N VAL A 159 -10.81 -9.06 2.81
CA VAL A 159 -10.40 -9.29 1.42
C VAL A 159 -8.91 -9.61 1.35
N PHE A 160 -8.06 -8.82 2.01
CA PHE A 160 -6.62 -9.07 2.02
C PHE A 160 -6.27 -10.46 2.57
N VAL A 161 -6.86 -10.85 3.71
CA VAL A 161 -6.57 -12.15 4.35
C VAL A 161 -7.01 -13.34 3.46
N SER A 162 -8.05 -13.17 2.64
CA SER A 162 -8.49 -14.23 1.71
C SER A 162 -7.65 -14.32 0.43
N HIS A 163 -6.92 -13.27 0.06
CA HIS A 163 -6.17 -13.20 -1.19
C HIS A 163 -4.66 -13.28 -1.03
N LEU A 164 -4.09 -12.59 -0.03
CA LEU A 164 -2.67 -12.37 0.18
C LEU A 164 -1.92 -11.98 -1.11
N PHE A 165 -0.75 -11.41 -0.98
CA PHE A 165 0.12 -11.20 -2.14
C PHE A 165 0.76 -12.52 -2.58
N ASP A 166 0.69 -12.82 -3.86
CA ASP A 166 1.37 -13.98 -4.45
C ASP A 166 2.88 -13.70 -4.56
N VAL A 167 3.66 -14.27 -3.67
CA VAL A 167 5.12 -14.07 -3.59
C VAL A 167 5.91 -14.64 -4.78
N SER A 168 5.24 -15.32 -5.71
CA SER A 168 5.86 -15.72 -6.98
C SER A 168 6.04 -14.56 -7.97
N TYR A 169 5.41 -13.41 -7.68
CA TYR A 169 5.59 -12.13 -8.37
C TYR A 169 6.49 -11.23 -7.52
N ARG A 170 7.49 -10.65 -8.17
CA ARG A 170 8.43 -9.77 -7.48
C ARG A 170 7.95 -8.32 -7.41
N ILE A 171 7.20 -7.86 -8.42
CA ILE A 171 6.85 -6.45 -8.61
C ILE A 171 5.34 -6.23 -8.80
N SER A 172 4.59 -7.23 -9.27
CA SER A 172 3.20 -7.08 -9.71
C SER A 172 2.19 -7.89 -8.90
N ALA A 173 2.52 -8.32 -7.66
CA ALA A 173 1.56 -9.07 -6.84
C ALA A 173 0.40 -8.20 -6.33
N ASP A 174 0.63 -6.90 -6.13
CA ASP A 174 -0.40 -5.90 -5.82
C ASP A 174 -1.40 -5.74 -6.96
N PHE A 175 -0.90 -5.62 -8.20
CA PHE A 175 -1.73 -5.61 -9.39
C PHE A 175 -2.55 -6.90 -9.51
N LYS A 176 -1.92 -8.06 -9.31
CA LYS A 176 -2.62 -9.36 -9.35
C LYS A 176 -3.76 -9.41 -8.32
N LEU A 177 -3.47 -9.10 -7.06
CA LEU A 177 -4.46 -9.12 -5.98
C LEU A 177 -5.66 -8.23 -6.29
N LEU A 178 -5.42 -6.96 -6.65
CA LEU A 178 -6.49 -6.00 -6.90
C LEU A 178 -7.30 -6.34 -8.15
N ARG A 179 -6.64 -6.91 -9.17
CA ARG A 179 -7.30 -7.42 -10.37
C ARG A 179 -8.17 -8.64 -10.06
N ASP A 180 -7.70 -9.57 -9.26
CA ASP A 180 -8.47 -10.74 -8.86
C ASP A 180 -9.74 -10.30 -8.09
N VAL A 181 -9.61 -9.39 -7.12
CA VAL A 181 -10.74 -8.79 -6.40
C VAL A 181 -11.74 -8.12 -7.35
N TYR A 182 -11.27 -7.43 -8.39
CA TYR A 182 -12.14 -6.80 -9.39
C TYR A 182 -12.95 -7.84 -10.17
N TYR A 183 -12.31 -8.92 -10.66
CA TYR A 183 -13.00 -9.95 -11.42
C TYR A 183 -13.90 -10.85 -10.55
N GLU A 184 -13.68 -10.89 -9.25
CA GLU A 184 -14.57 -11.51 -8.27
C GLU A 184 -15.73 -10.60 -7.84
N HIS A 185 -15.95 -9.50 -8.57
CA HIS A 185 -17.00 -8.50 -8.31
C HIS A 185 -16.87 -7.76 -6.97
N GLY A 186 -15.65 -7.60 -6.48
CA GLY A 186 -15.34 -6.76 -5.32
C GLY A 186 -15.84 -5.32 -5.51
N LYS A 187 -16.21 -4.68 -4.42
CA LYS A 187 -16.76 -3.33 -4.42
C LYS A 187 -15.66 -2.30 -4.24
N PHE A 188 -15.41 -1.52 -5.28
CA PHE A 188 -14.42 -0.46 -5.29
C PHE A 188 -15.07 0.92 -5.11
N LEU A 189 -14.41 1.80 -4.35
CA LEU A 189 -14.78 3.20 -4.19
C LEU A 189 -13.61 4.10 -4.56
N TYR A 190 -13.79 4.89 -5.60
CA TYR A 190 -12.87 5.96 -5.96
C TYR A 190 -13.20 7.24 -5.20
N LEU A 191 -12.20 7.87 -4.59
CA LEU A 191 -12.29 9.19 -3.99
C LEU A 191 -11.34 10.15 -4.73
N PRO A 192 -11.85 11.22 -5.39
CA PRO A 192 -11.10 12.04 -6.33
C PRO A 192 -10.20 13.08 -5.61
N PHE A 193 -9.25 12.60 -4.82
CA PHE A 193 -8.21 13.44 -4.21
C PHE A 193 -6.93 12.63 -3.96
N VAL A 194 -5.82 13.32 -3.73
CA VAL A 194 -4.52 12.71 -3.48
C VAL A 194 -4.49 12.06 -2.09
N PHE A 195 -4.13 10.78 -2.04
CA PHE A 195 -3.89 10.07 -0.79
C PHE A 195 -2.41 10.11 -0.41
N THR A 196 -1.54 9.84 -1.39
CA THR A 196 -0.12 9.61 -1.13
C THR A 196 0.78 10.33 -2.11
N ASN A 197 2.01 10.56 -1.65
CA ASN A 197 3.15 10.85 -2.48
C ASN A 197 3.99 9.57 -2.64
N PHE A 198 4.33 9.24 -3.85
CA PHE A 198 5.16 8.10 -4.24
C PHE A 198 6.55 8.58 -4.64
N ASP A 199 7.58 8.07 -3.95
CA ASP A 199 8.97 8.34 -4.31
C ASP A 199 9.45 7.36 -5.40
N ALA A 200 9.40 7.81 -6.65
CA ALA A 200 9.86 7.03 -7.79
C ALA A 200 11.38 7.15 -8.05
N ILE A 201 12.14 7.82 -7.17
CA ILE A 201 13.59 8.02 -7.34
C ILE A 201 14.33 6.73 -6.91
N TYR A 202 13.88 6.10 -5.83
CA TYR A 202 14.60 4.99 -5.17
C TYR A 202 13.82 3.66 -5.14
N GLY A 203 12.62 3.58 -5.74
CA GLY A 203 11.73 2.41 -5.63
C GLY A 203 12.01 1.28 -6.64
N LEU A 204 11.52 0.07 -6.32
CA LEU A 204 11.54 -1.11 -7.21
C LEU A 204 10.76 -0.89 -8.54
N SER A 205 9.89 0.10 -8.61
CA SER A 205 9.14 0.48 -9.82
C SER A 205 9.92 1.38 -10.76
N SER A 206 11.25 1.42 -10.64
CA SER A 206 12.13 2.17 -11.53
C SER A 206 12.11 1.63 -12.97
N SER A 207 12.59 2.43 -13.92
CA SER A 207 12.71 2.03 -15.35
C SER A 207 13.53 0.74 -15.55
N GLU A 208 14.43 0.41 -14.62
CA GLU A 208 15.23 -0.82 -14.64
C GLU A 208 14.39 -2.09 -14.50
N CYS A 209 13.24 -2.02 -13.85
CA CYS A 209 12.33 -3.14 -13.64
C CYS A 209 11.23 -3.24 -14.72
N ALA A 210 11.20 -2.37 -15.72
CA ALA A 210 10.13 -2.32 -16.72
C ALA A 210 9.92 -3.66 -17.47
N LEU A 211 11.00 -4.35 -17.81
CA LEU A 211 10.91 -5.66 -18.49
C LEU A 211 10.33 -6.76 -17.58
N GLU A 212 10.64 -6.72 -16.29
CA GLU A 212 10.10 -7.67 -15.32
C GLU A 212 8.60 -7.41 -15.09
N ILE A 213 8.20 -6.15 -14.95
CA ILE A 213 6.79 -5.75 -14.87
C ILE A 213 6.01 -6.27 -16.10
N LEU A 214 6.54 -6.10 -17.30
CA LEU A 214 5.88 -6.59 -18.53
C LEU A 214 5.75 -8.11 -18.55
N ARG A 215 6.78 -8.86 -18.13
CA ARG A 215 6.74 -10.32 -18.03
C ARG A 215 5.71 -10.79 -17.02
N GLU A 216 5.73 -10.22 -15.80
CA GLU A 216 4.79 -10.58 -14.76
C GLU A 216 3.35 -10.24 -15.13
N ARG A 217 3.10 -9.07 -15.69
CA ARG A 217 1.78 -8.70 -16.23
C ARG A 217 1.34 -9.62 -17.35
N GLY A 218 2.26 -10.03 -18.26
CA GLY A 218 1.97 -11.05 -19.27
C GLY A 218 1.47 -12.36 -18.66
N ARG A 219 2.10 -12.85 -17.59
CA ARG A 219 1.64 -14.03 -16.84
C ARG A 219 0.26 -13.83 -16.25
N ILE A 220 0.02 -12.68 -15.59
CA ILE A 220 -1.28 -12.33 -14.99
C ILE A 220 -2.38 -12.28 -16.04
N TYR A 221 -2.11 -11.76 -17.22
CA TYR A 221 -3.07 -11.73 -18.34
C TYR A 221 -3.23 -13.08 -19.07
N GLY A 222 -2.46 -14.10 -18.69
CA GLY A 222 -2.48 -15.40 -19.39
C GLY A 222 -1.92 -15.36 -20.83
N LYS A 223 -1.12 -14.33 -21.15
CA LYS A 223 -0.54 -14.13 -22.50
C LYS A 223 0.79 -14.86 -22.72
N ASP A 224 1.33 -15.53 -21.67
CA ASP A 224 2.61 -16.26 -21.75
C ASP A 224 2.55 -17.60 -22.53
N LYS A 225 1.41 -17.93 -23.14
CA LYS A 225 1.24 -19.22 -23.86
C LYS A 225 1.56 -19.18 -25.35
N THR A 226 2.14 -18.08 -25.86
CA THR A 226 2.45 -17.98 -27.30
C THR A 226 3.84 -17.41 -27.56
N VAL A 227 4.89 -18.10 -27.11
CA VAL A 227 6.18 -18.14 -27.81
C VAL A 227 6.66 -19.58 -27.73
N GLY A 228 6.18 -20.37 -28.67
CA GLY A 228 6.73 -21.66 -29.06
C GLY A 228 7.40 -21.52 -30.40
#